data_c7800af0d86b29d925f48080e7bbea38
#
_entry.id   c7800af0d86b29d925f48080e7bbea38
#
_cell.length_a   1.000
_cell.length_b   1.000
_cell.length_c   1.000
_cell.angle_alpha   90.00
_cell.angle_beta   90.00
_cell.angle_gamma   90.00
#
_symmetry.space_group_name_H-M   'P 1'
#
loop_
_entity.id
_entity.type
_entity.pdbx_description
1 polymer ?
#
loop_
_entity_poly.entity_id
_entity_poly.type
_entity_poly.pdbx_seq_one_letter_code
_entity_poly.pdbx_strand_id
1 'polypeptide(L)'
;MVPELTIGGVIVQHHVRFAAVPGSVLGDGIAGSISSGLVTTRPCLLDFDALQWCVWNDSRPTFPDYTRLKAFAVDAKPGFSPLITAEAQVNGKPVNCVIDTGGESFVRLNRSMAEHLGLWTDARPYAPVAQGGRIVRVDTLSFGGVLFERPLALLLSTDRNTNISDGLIGLPTLRRFNIGFDLDSDALWLRRSSLPAPEYRYALSGLAVSEIDHGLHVDDVGSQSPAADAGLIPGDIIETSEPANVIRQLNAFAGTEVTFRVQRGASRRVVTLRMSEYL
;
A
#
# COMPACT_ATOMS: atom_id res chain seq x y z
N MET A 1 19.24 -20.84 6.54
CA MET A 1 20.38 -19.89 6.65
C MET A 1 21.36 -20.22 5.56
N VAL A 2 21.81 -19.23 4.78
CA VAL A 2 22.90 -19.41 3.81
C VAL A 2 24.16 -18.75 4.36
N PRO A 3 25.35 -19.35 4.14
CA PRO A 3 26.61 -18.81 4.65
C PRO A 3 26.92 -17.42 4.10
N GLU A 4 26.60 -17.20 2.84
CA GLU A 4 26.90 -15.96 2.13
C GLU A 4 25.85 -15.64 1.06
N LEU A 5 25.51 -14.37 0.94
CA LEU A 5 24.68 -13.78 -0.13
C LEU A 5 25.42 -12.61 -0.74
N THR A 6 25.60 -12.63 -2.06
CA THR A 6 26.18 -11.50 -2.80
C THR A 6 25.08 -10.81 -3.61
N ILE A 7 24.97 -9.49 -3.48
CA ILE A 7 24.00 -8.66 -4.20
C ILE A 7 24.76 -7.72 -5.12
N GLY A 8 24.39 -7.69 -6.41
CA GLY A 8 25.01 -6.83 -7.42
C GLY A 8 26.51 -7.04 -7.61
N GLY A 9 27.04 -8.18 -7.15
CA GLY A 9 28.48 -8.50 -7.22
C GLY A 9 29.37 -7.73 -6.24
N VAL A 10 28.82 -6.87 -5.41
CA VAL A 10 29.60 -5.95 -4.55
C VAL A 10 29.18 -5.97 -3.08
N ILE A 11 27.94 -6.27 -2.76
CA ILE A 11 27.46 -6.33 -1.37
C ILE A 11 27.49 -7.79 -0.92
N VAL A 12 28.39 -8.10 0.00
CA VAL A 12 28.50 -9.44 0.58
C VAL A 12 27.90 -9.43 1.98
N GLN A 13 26.95 -10.34 2.21
CA GLN A 13 26.32 -10.54 3.51
C GLN A 13 26.56 -11.99 3.96
N HIS A 14 27.02 -12.15 5.19
CA HIS A 14 27.27 -13.48 5.77
C HIS A 14 26.12 -13.90 6.69
N HIS A 15 25.91 -15.22 6.80
CA HIS A 15 24.92 -15.82 7.69
C HIS A 15 23.49 -15.31 7.48
N VAL A 16 23.07 -15.15 6.21
CA VAL A 16 21.76 -14.59 5.86
C VAL A 16 20.64 -15.58 6.16
N ARG A 17 19.60 -15.09 6.83
CA ARG A 17 18.37 -15.87 7.06
C ARG A 17 17.38 -15.59 5.94
N PHE A 18 16.85 -16.65 5.35
CA PHE A 18 15.76 -16.60 4.41
C PHE A 18 14.48 -17.12 5.07
N ALA A 19 13.37 -16.45 4.86
CA ALA A 19 12.04 -16.97 5.14
C ALA A 19 11.37 -17.33 3.81
N ALA A 20 10.79 -18.52 3.75
CA ALA A 20 9.94 -18.88 2.62
C ALA A 20 8.63 -18.10 2.73
N VAL A 21 8.24 -17.44 1.66
CA VAL A 21 6.94 -16.78 1.52
C VAL A 21 6.18 -17.42 0.38
N PRO A 22 4.85 -17.62 0.51
CA PRO A 22 4.03 -18.10 -0.61
C PRO A 22 4.17 -17.15 -1.81
N GLY A 23 4.29 -17.70 -3.02
CA GLY A 23 4.43 -16.91 -4.24
C GLY A 23 3.30 -15.90 -4.47
N SER A 24 2.09 -16.22 -4.00
CA SER A 24 0.93 -15.32 -4.03
C SER A 24 1.09 -14.01 -3.23
N VAL A 25 2.07 -13.96 -2.31
CA VAL A 25 2.34 -12.76 -1.49
C VAL A 25 3.23 -11.76 -2.23
N LEU A 26 4.08 -12.24 -3.14
CA LEU A 26 5.09 -11.41 -3.81
C LEU A 26 4.67 -10.92 -5.20
N GLY A 27 3.61 -11.50 -5.77
CA GLY A 27 3.17 -11.20 -7.14
C GLY A 27 3.97 -11.96 -8.22
N ASP A 28 3.48 -11.92 -9.45
CA ASP A 28 4.06 -12.63 -10.58
C ASP A 28 5.45 -12.08 -10.95
N GLY A 29 6.39 -13.00 -11.18
CA GLY A 29 7.75 -12.65 -11.60
C GLY A 29 8.68 -12.14 -10.50
N ILE A 30 8.23 -12.05 -9.25
CA ILE A 30 9.05 -11.65 -8.10
C ILE A 30 9.54 -12.90 -7.36
N ALA A 31 10.85 -13.15 -7.40
CA ALA A 31 11.46 -14.31 -6.76
C ALA A 31 11.68 -14.15 -5.25
N GLY A 32 11.65 -12.94 -4.73
CA GLY A 32 11.89 -12.67 -3.32
C GLY A 32 11.87 -11.19 -2.97
N SER A 33 11.95 -10.89 -1.67
CA SER A 33 12.05 -9.53 -1.14
C SER A 33 13.31 -9.39 -0.29
N ILE A 34 13.98 -8.26 -0.43
CA ILE A 34 15.14 -7.88 0.38
C ILE A 34 14.63 -7.05 1.55
N SER A 35 15.01 -7.45 2.77
CA SER A 35 14.56 -6.75 3.96
C SER A 35 15.29 -5.42 4.20
N SER A 36 14.69 -4.56 5.03
CA SER A 36 15.26 -3.28 5.48
C SER A 36 16.65 -3.40 6.12
N GLY A 37 17.03 -4.57 6.64
CA GLY A 37 18.34 -4.81 7.22
C GLY A 37 19.51 -4.45 6.30
N LEU A 38 19.33 -4.46 4.99
CA LEU A 38 20.38 -4.02 4.07
C LEU A 38 20.55 -2.50 4.01
N VAL A 39 19.48 -1.75 4.21
CA VAL A 39 19.50 -0.27 4.22
C VAL A 39 19.72 0.30 5.62
N THR A 40 19.65 -0.53 6.67
CA THR A 40 19.85 -0.10 8.07
C THR A 40 21.26 -0.29 8.58
N THR A 41 22.08 -1.12 7.90
CA THR A 41 23.43 -1.46 8.36
C THR A 41 24.51 -0.53 7.85
N ARG A 42 24.26 0.22 6.78
CA ARG A 42 25.22 1.13 6.14
C ARG A 42 24.50 2.29 5.46
N PRO A 43 25.14 3.47 5.36
CA PRO A 43 24.58 4.55 4.57
C PRO A 43 24.37 4.10 3.12
N CYS A 44 23.20 4.38 2.58
CA CYS A 44 22.88 4.02 1.19
C CYS A 44 21.95 5.05 0.54
N LEU A 45 21.85 5.00 -0.78
CA LEU A 45 20.95 5.84 -1.60
C LEU A 45 20.14 4.96 -2.53
N LEU A 46 18.84 5.09 -2.48
CA LEU A 46 17.92 4.64 -3.53
C LEU A 46 17.70 5.82 -4.48
N ASP A 47 18.31 5.78 -5.65
CA ASP A 47 18.15 6.78 -6.71
C ASP A 47 17.15 6.27 -7.74
N PHE A 48 15.90 6.74 -7.65
CA PHE A 48 14.84 6.36 -8.58
C PHE A 48 14.98 7.02 -9.95
N ASP A 49 15.69 8.14 -10.05
CA ASP A 49 15.94 8.81 -11.33
C ASP A 49 16.98 8.04 -12.14
N ALA A 50 18.05 7.57 -11.48
CA ALA A 50 19.10 6.79 -12.11
C ALA A 50 18.83 5.28 -12.11
N LEU A 51 17.78 4.80 -11.42
CA LEU A 51 17.49 3.39 -11.18
C LEU A 51 18.67 2.66 -10.53
N GLN A 52 19.26 3.28 -9.52
CA GLN A 52 20.45 2.77 -8.85
C GLN A 52 20.23 2.65 -7.34
N TRP A 53 20.86 1.65 -6.76
CA TRP A 53 21.06 1.55 -5.33
C TRP A 53 22.56 1.63 -5.03
N CYS A 54 22.96 2.69 -4.33
CA CYS A 54 24.35 2.96 -3.96
C CYS A 54 24.54 2.67 -2.48
N VAL A 55 25.61 1.98 -2.10
CA VAL A 55 25.96 1.65 -0.72
C VAL A 55 27.40 2.10 -0.45
N TRP A 56 27.62 2.75 0.69
CA TRP A 56 28.95 3.21 1.11
C TRP A 56 29.51 2.29 2.19
N ASN A 57 30.68 1.70 1.93
CA ASN A 57 31.33 0.75 2.85
C ASN A 57 32.22 1.46 3.89
N ASP A 58 33.02 2.40 3.45
CA ASP A 58 34.14 2.97 4.23
C ASP A 58 34.07 4.49 4.40
N SER A 59 33.06 5.13 3.83
CA SER A 59 32.86 6.57 3.92
C SER A 59 31.41 6.89 4.19
N ARG A 60 31.18 8.05 4.82
CA ARG A 60 29.83 8.57 4.99
C ARG A 60 29.51 9.51 3.81
N PRO A 61 28.42 9.27 3.07
CA PRO A 61 28.04 10.16 1.98
C PRO A 61 27.58 11.51 2.54
N THR A 62 27.72 12.55 1.72
CA THR A 62 27.07 13.83 1.94
C THR A 62 25.90 13.98 0.99
N PHE A 63 24.83 14.62 1.46
CA PHE A 63 23.59 14.84 0.71
C PHE A 63 23.29 16.34 0.59
N PRO A 64 24.12 17.13 -0.15
CA PRO A 64 24.06 18.60 -0.11
C PRO A 64 22.72 19.18 -0.58
N ASP A 65 22.06 18.52 -1.56
CA ASP A 65 20.80 19.00 -2.14
C ASP A 65 19.58 18.20 -1.65
N TYR A 66 19.72 17.52 -0.51
CA TYR A 66 18.67 16.71 0.08
C TYR A 66 18.12 17.39 1.34
N THR A 67 16.82 17.26 1.55
CA THR A 67 16.17 17.64 2.80
C THR A 67 16.30 16.52 3.82
N ARG A 68 16.75 16.85 5.02
CA ARG A 68 16.82 15.89 6.13
C ARG A 68 15.45 15.67 6.74
N LEU A 69 15.03 14.41 6.82
CA LEU A 69 13.87 13.96 7.58
C LEU A 69 14.34 13.09 8.75
N LYS A 70 13.83 13.36 9.95
CA LYS A 70 14.11 12.53 11.12
C LYS A 70 13.49 11.15 10.95
N ALA A 71 14.28 10.09 11.13
CA ALA A 71 13.83 8.72 10.98
C ALA A 71 14.61 7.81 11.91
N PHE A 72 13.99 6.71 12.33
CA PHE A 72 14.56 5.78 13.30
C PHE A 72 14.48 4.35 12.80
N ALA A 73 15.50 3.55 13.13
CA ALA A 73 15.43 2.11 13.06
C ALA A 73 14.81 1.56 14.35
N VAL A 74 13.72 0.81 14.24
CA VAL A 74 12.98 0.26 15.36
C VAL A 74 12.88 -1.25 15.26
N ASP A 75 13.31 -1.97 16.28
CA ASP A 75 13.22 -3.42 16.34
C ASP A 75 11.77 -3.87 16.58
N ALA A 76 11.16 -4.45 15.56
CA ALA A 76 9.80 -4.98 15.65
C ALA A 76 9.74 -6.33 16.38
N LYS A 77 10.75 -7.18 16.14
CA LYS A 77 10.88 -8.51 16.74
C LYS A 77 12.36 -8.90 16.85
N PRO A 78 12.78 -9.57 17.94
CA PRO A 78 14.13 -10.11 18.05
C PRO A 78 14.50 -11.01 16.87
N GLY A 79 15.64 -10.77 16.25
CA GLY A 79 16.16 -11.55 15.13
C GLY A 79 15.55 -11.26 13.76
N PHE A 80 14.73 -10.24 13.66
CA PHE A 80 14.26 -9.66 12.38
C PHE A 80 14.99 -8.34 12.10
N SER A 81 14.99 -7.92 10.83
CA SER A 81 15.50 -6.60 10.47
C SER A 81 14.65 -5.51 11.11
N PRO A 82 15.27 -4.41 11.59
CA PRO A 82 14.54 -3.28 12.12
C PRO A 82 13.66 -2.64 11.03
N LEU A 83 12.54 -2.07 11.46
CA LEU A 83 11.69 -1.24 10.63
C LEU A 83 12.20 0.20 10.68
N ILE A 84 12.15 0.89 9.55
CA ILE A 84 12.47 2.31 9.50
C ILE A 84 11.18 3.09 9.69
N THR A 85 11.12 3.99 10.66
CA THR A 85 9.95 4.84 10.91
C THR A 85 10.29 6.30 10.71
N ALA A 86 9.33 7.07 10.18
CA ALA A 86 9.40 8.51 10.04
C ALA A 86 8.00 9.12 10.16
N GLU A 87 7.93 10.40 10.52
CA GLU A 87 6.68 11.14 10.60
C GLU A 87 6.21 11.58 9.21
N ALA A 88 4.92 11.40 8.95
CA ALA A 88 4.17 12.02 7.89
C ALA A 88 3.01 12.82 8.48
N GLN A 89 2.31 13.62 7.67
CA GLN A 89 1.08 14.28 8.09
C GLN A 89 -0.05 13.88 7.15
N VAL A 90 -1.15 13.42 7.72
CA VAL A 90 -2.40 13.14 7.00
C VAL A 90 -3.45 14.15 7.44
N ASN A 91 -3.98 14.92 6.52
CA ASN A 91 -4.91 16.02 6.80
C ASN A 91 -4.37 16.98 7.88
N GLY A 92 -3.07 17.27 7.83
CA GLY A 92 -2.39 18.15 8.78
C GLY A 92 -2.12 17.55 10.16
N LYS A 93 -2.48 16.29 10.41
CA LYS A 93 -2.20 15.61 11.68
C LYS A 93 -1.00 14.68 11.56
N PRO A 94 -0.10 14.65 12.55
CA PRO A 94 1.09 13.79 12.51
C PRO A 94 0.70 12.31 12.61
N VAL A 95 1.39 11.48 11.84
CA VAL A 95 1.24 10.02 11.76
C VAL A 95 2.62 9.42 11.71
N ASN A 96 2.96 8.54 12.65
CA ASN A 96 4.21 7.82 12.62
C ASN A 96 4.11 6.62 11.68
N CYS A 97 4.90 6.60 10.63
CA CYS A 97 4.79 5.63 9.55
C CYS A 97 6.05 4.80 9.38
N VAL A 98 5.88 3.50 9.14
CA VAL A 98 6.96 2.66 8.58
C VAL A 98 7.22 3.07 7.13
N ILE A 99 8.47 3.12 6.75
CA ILE A 99 8.93 3.35 5.37
C ILE A 99 9.01 1.99 4.68
N ASP A 100 8.13 1.77 3.70
CA ASP A 100 7.96 0.45 3.08
C ASP A 100 7.92 0.56 1.54
N THR A 101 9.05 0.27 0.89
CA THR A 101 9.15 0.24 -0.57
C THR A 101 8.40 -0.93 -1.21
N GLY A 102 7.96 -1.92 -0.43
CA GLY A 102 7.07 -3.01 -0.85
C GLY A 102 5.58 -2.66 -0.71
N GLY A 103 5.24 -1.53 -0.10
CA GLY A 103 3.87 -1.08 0.08
C GLY A 103 3.27 -0.46 -1.19
N GLU A 104 2.11 -0.95 -1.63
CA GLU A 104 1.45 -0.52 -2.87
C GLU A 104 0.60 0.75 -2.71
N SER A 105 0.31 1.19 -1.48
CA SER A 105 -0.50 2.39 -1.21
C SER A 105 0.36 3.62 -0.96
N PHE A 106 -0.17 4.82 -1.21
CA PHE A 106 0.51 6.08 -0.84
C PHE A 106 0.76 6.12 0.66
N VAL A 107 -0.30 5.91 1.42
CA VAL A 107 -0.27 5.73 2.86
C VAL A 107 -1.23 4.61 3.24
N ARG A 108 -0.84 3.78 4.19
CA ARG A 108 -1.70 2.79 4.84
C ARG A 108 -1.81 3.15 6.31
N LEU A 109 -3.02 3.15 6.84
CA LEU A 109 -3.30 3.51 8.24
C LEU A 109 -3.87 2.32 9.00
N ASN A 110 -3.45 2.15 10.23
CA ASN A 110 -4.08 1.26 11.18
C ASN A 110 -5.51 1.71 11.48
N ARG A 111 -6.38 0.81 11.90
CA ARG A 111 -7.78 1.09 12.20
C ARG A 111 -7.94 2.21 13.21
N SER A 112 -7.24 2.13 14.33
CA SER A 112 -7.30 3.13 15.40
C SER A 112 -6.89 4.53 14.90
N MET A 113 -5.84 4.63 14.09
CA MET A 113 -5.41 5.90 13.51
C MET A 113 -6.42 6.42 12.49
N ALA A 114 -6.98 5.55 11.65
CA ALA A 114 -8.01 5.94 10.70
C ALA A 114 -9.28 6.50 11.39
N GLU A 115 -9.67 5.93 12.53
CA GLU A 115 -10.76 6.42 13.38
C GLU A 115 -10.40 7.76 14.02
N HIS A 116 -9.20 7.90 14.59
CA HIS A 116 -8.70 9.14 15.18
C HIS A 116 -8.69 10.30 14.17
N LEU A 117 -8.39 10.01 12.91
CA LEU A 117 -8.41 10.99 11.82
C LEU A 117 -9.82 11.25 11.26
N GLY A 118 -10.85 10.51 11.71
CA GLY A 118 -12.21 10.60 11.18
C GLY A 118 -12.36 10.08 9.76
N LEU A 119 -11.46 9.19 9.32
CA LEU A 119 -11.45 8.61 7.98
C LEU A 119 -12.29 7.33 7.88
N TRP A 120 -12.46 6.61 8.99
CA TRP A 120 -13.26 5.39 9.03
C TRP A 120 -14.72 5.71 9.31
N THR A 121 -15.46 6.03 8.27
CA THR A 121 -16.90 6.36 8.35
C THR A 121 -17.61 5.98 7.06
N ASP A 122 -18.90 5.64 7.13
CA ASP A 122 -19.74 5.35 5.95
C ASP A 122 -20.31 6.64 5.31
N ALA A 123 -20.14 7.78 5.96
CA ALA A 123 -20.52 9.08 5.41
C ALA A 123 -19.58 9.54 4.26
N ARG A 124 -18.39 8.95 4.16
CA ARG A 124 -17.43 9.19 3.08
C ARG A 124 -17.50 8.09 2.03
N PRO A 125 -17.25 8.41 0.73
CA PRO A 125 -17.01 7.38 -0.26
C PRO A 125 -15.80 6.52 0.14
N TYR A 126 -15.91 5.21 -0.05
CA TYR A 126 -14.77 4.30 0.08
C TYR A 126 -14.88 3.13 -0.91
N ALA A 127 -13.73 2.65 -1.36
CA ALA A 127 -13.66 1.40 -2.11
C ALA A 127 -13.28 0.28 -1.14
N PRO A 128 -14.11 -0.76 -1.00
CA PRO A 128 -13.81 -1.87 -0.13
C PRO A 128 -12.69 -2.72 -0.72
N VAL A 129 -11.86 -3.29 0.16
CA VAL A 129 -10.80 -4.23 -0.22
C VAL A 129 -10.89 -5.49 0.64
N ALA A 130 -10.18 -6.53 0.22
CA ALA A 130 -10.14 -7.79 0.94
C ALA A 130 -9.85 -7.60 2.43
N GLN A 131 -10.33 -8.53 3.26
CA GLN A 131 -10.18 -8.51 4.72
C GLN A 131 -10.84 -7.30 5.41
N GLY A 132 -11.85 -6.68 4.78
CA GLY A 132 -12.63 -5.58 5.33
C GLY A 132 -11.89 -4.24 5.41
N GLY A 133 -10.78 -4.09 4.69
CA GLY A 133 -10.09 -2.79 4.56
C GLY A 133 -10.86 -1.85 3.62
N ARG A 134 -10.47 -0.57 3.62
CA ARG A 134 -11.09 0.48 2.79
C ARG A 134 -10.04 1.33 2.10
N ILE A 135 -10.22 1.64 0.84
CA ILE A 135 -9.49 2.72 0.17
C ILE A 135 -10.36 3.96 0.23
N VAL A 136 -9.78 5.05 0.70
CA VAL A 136 -10.43 6.36 0.78
C VAL A 136 -9.53 7.42 0.16
N ARG A 137 -10.09 8.56 -0.21
CA ARG A 137 -9.32 9.74 -0.56
C ARG A 137 -9.12 10.61 0.69
N VAL A 138 -7.88 10.89 1.08
CA VAL A 138 -7.56 11.87 2.11
C VAL A 138 -7.39 13.25 1.47
N ASP A 139 -7.58 14.33 2.22
CA ASP A 139 -7.48 15.68 1.64
C ASP A 139 -6.02 16.00 1.33
N THR A 140 -5.11 15.68 2.25
CA THR A 140 -3.66 15.89 2.06
C THR A 140 -2.84 14.81 2.72
N LEU A 141 -1.67 14.52 2.10
CA LEU A 141 -0.57 13.79 2.71
C LEU A 141 0.69 14.65 2.54
N SER A 142 1.36 14.98 3.64
CA SER A 142 2.67 15.64 3.61
C SER A 142 3.75 14.69 4.08
N PHE A 143 4.81 14.54 3.28
CA PHE A 143 5.96 13.72 3.60
C PHE A 143 7.21 14.33 2.98
N GLY A 144 8.31 14.44 3.76
CA GLY A 144 9.57 14.95 3.27
C GLY A 144 9.52 16.35 2.65
N GLY A 145 8.62 17.21 3.12
CA GLY A 145 8.42 18.57 2.58
C GLY A 145 7.59 18.61 1.27
N VAL A 146 7.10 17.48 0.80
CA VAL A 146 6.20 17.41 -0.39
C VAL A 146 4.77 17.21 0.06
N LEU A 147 3.86 18.03 -0.47
CA LEU A 147 2.43 17.92 -0.29
C LEU A 147 1.83 17.12 -1.46
N PHE A 148 1.09 16.08 -1.13
CA PHE A 148 0.26 15.31 -2.05
C PHE A 148 -1.21 15.72 -1.82
N GLU A 149 -1.85 16.19 -2.86
CA GLU A 149 -3.26 16.59 -2.81
C GLU A 149 -4.16 15.41 -3.18
N ARG A 150 -5.15 15.17 -2.35
CA ARG A 150 -6.17 14.13 -2.51
C ARG A 150 -5.61 12.72 -2.82
N PRO A 151 -4.52 12.24 -2.19
CA PRO A 151 -4.02 10.90 -2.45
C PRO A 151 -4.97 9.83 -1.90
N LEU A 152 -4.84 8.60 -2.42
CA LEU A 152 -5.53 7.45 -1.85
C LEU A 152 -4.81 6.95 -0.60
N ALA A 153 -5.58 6.60 0.41
CA ALA A 153 -5.11 5.93 1.62
C ALA A 153 -5.79 4.57 1.75
N LEU A 154 -5.04 3.55 2.12
CA LEU A 154 -5.56 2.24 2.50
C LEU A 154 -5.76 2.23 4.02
N LEU A 155 -6.98 2.00 4.46
CA LEU A 155 -7.35 1.84 5.86
C LEU A 155 -7.48 0.35 6.17
N LEU A 156 -6.75 -0.12 7.17
CA LEU A 156 -6.87 -1.50 7.64
C LEU A 156 -8.11 -1.67 8.50
N SER A 157 -8.75 -2.84 8.44
CA SER A 157 -9.87 -3.20 9.31
C SER A 157 -9.44 -3.47 10.76
N THR A 158 -8.16 -3.74 10.98
CA THR A 158 -7.57 -4.04 12.28
C THR A 158 -6.25 -3.33 12.46
N ASP A 159 -5.81 -3.22 13.70
CA ASP A 159 -4.51 -2.65 14.03
C ASP A 159 -3.38 -3.65 13.82
N ARG A 160 -2.22 -3.14 13.36
CA ARG A 160 -0.98 -3.91 13.18
C ARG A 160 0.20 -3.11 13.72
N ASN A 161 1.01 -3.73 14.58
CA ASN A 161 2.25 -3.13 15.10
C ASN A 161 2.08 -1.71 15.69
N THR A 162 0.98 -1.45 16.38
CA THR A 162 0.64 -0.11 16.93
C THR A 162 1.65 0.40 17.96
N ASN A 163 2.42 -0.48 18.56
CA ASN A 163 3.55 -0.12 19.40
C ASN A 163 4.76 0.46 18.65
N ILE A 164 4.75 0.37 17.30
CA ILE A 164 5.84 0.83 16.43
C ILE A 164 5.37 1.98 15.56
N SER A 165 4.18 1.88 14.96
CA SER A 165 3.69 2.83 13.98
C SER A 165 2.17 2.89 13.91
N ASP A 166 1.67 4.01 13.42
CA ASP A 166 0.25 4.25 13.11
C ASP A 166 -0.12 3.72 11.71
N GLY A 167 0.89 3.52 10.88
CA GLY A 167 0.70 3.07 9.52
C GLY A 167 2.01 2.89 8.76
N LEU A 168 1.96 2.98 7.42
CA LEU A 168 3.15 2.98 6.57
C LEU A 168 3.03 3.98 5.42
N ILE A 169 4.18 4.43 4.93
CA ILE A 169 4.34 5.15 3.66
C ILE A 169 4.85 4.15 2.63
N GLY A 170 4.09 3.97 1.55
CA GLY A 170 4.41 3.01 0.51
C GLY A 170 5.11 3.61 -0.70
N LEU A 171 5.44 2.71 -1.64
CA LEU A 171 6.21 3.05 -2.84
C LEU A 171 5.63 4.20 -3.68
N PRO A 172 4.31 4.36 -3.85
CA PRO A 172 3.75 5.49 -4.59
C PRO A 172 4.17 6.86 -4.05
N THR A 173 4.32 7.01 -2.74
CA THR A 173 4.87 8.20 -2.10
C THR A 173 6.40 8.21 -2.17
N LEU A 174 7.06 7.12 -1.83
CA LEU A 174 8.51 7.03 -1.71
C LEU A 174 9.23 7.26 -3.04
N ARG A 175 8.71 6.74 -4.15
CA ARG A 175 9.28 6.95 -5.49
C ARG A 175 9.27 8.41 -5.97
N ARG A 176 8.62 9.31 -5.24
CA ARG A 176 8.69 10.76 -5.48
C ARG A 176 9.98 11.38 -4.98
N PHE A 177 10.85 10.58 -4.37
CA PHE A 177 12.13 11.01 -3.80
C PHE A 177 13.24 10.05 -4.21
N ASN A 178 14.42 10.58 -4.38
CA ASN A 178 15.67 9.84 -4.20
C ASN A 178 15.97 9.85 -2.71
N ILE A 179 16.22 8.69 -2.11
CA ILE A 179 16.20 8.49 -0.65
C ILE A 179 17.57 8.03 -0.17
N GLY A 180 18.28 8.92 0.54
CA GLY A 180 19.47 8.55 1.30
C GLY A 180 19.07 8.02 2.69
N PHE A 181 19.59 6.87 3.06
CA PHE A 181 19.42 6.27 4.39
C PHE A 181 20.71 6.46 5.18
N ASP A 182 20.64 7.15 6.32
CA ASP A 182 21.72 7.38 7.26
C ASP A 182 21.22 7.25 8.68
N LEU A 183 20.89 6.01 9.06
CA LEU A 183 20.20 5.73 10.32
C LEU A 183 21.08 5.84 11.56
N ASP A 184 22.41 5.81 11.40
CA ASP A 184 23.33 6.17 12.49
C ASP A 184 23.19 7.64 12.91
N SER A 185 22.63 8.49 12.02
CA SER A 185 22.33 9.89 12.29
C SER A 185 20.83 10.14 12.50
N ASP A 186 20.02 9.11 12.69
CA ASP A 186 18.57 9.21 12.76
C ASP A 186 18.00 10.03 11.58
N ALA A 187 18.41 9.69 10.36
CA ALA A 187 18.06 10.50 9.20
C ALA A 187 17.72 9.68 7.96
N LEU A 188 16.66 10.13 7.28
CA LEU A 188 16.48 10.00 5.83
C LEU A 188 16.82 11.31 5.16
N TRP A 189 17.46 11.24 4.01
CA TRP A 189 17.78 12.36 3.16
C TRP A 189 16.96 12.27 1.88
N LEU A 190 16.11 13.25 1.63
CA LEU A 190 15.10 13.22 0.58
C LEU A 190 15.38 14.32 -0.44
N ARG A 191 15.51 13.94 -1.71
CA ARG A 191 15.52 14.85 -2.85
C ARG A 191 14.37 14.45 -3.78
N ARG A 192 13.58 15.43 -4.22
CA ARG A 192 12.47 15.16 -5.14
C ARG A 192 12.96 14.46 -6.40
N SER A 193 12.33 13.34 -6.74
CA SER A 193 12.57 12.60 -7.98
C SER A 193 11.86 13.27 -9.15
N SER A 194 12.39 13.09 -10.35
CA SER A 194 11.80 13.56 -11.61
C SER A 194 10.69 12.63 -12.12
N LEU A 195 10.51 11.46 -11.51
CA LEU A 195 9.49 10.50 -11.93
C LEU A 195 8.07 11.10 -11.84
N PRO A 196 7.18 10.77 -12.79
CA PRO A 196 5.79 11.23 -12.74
C PRO A 196 5.07 10.67 -11.52
N ALA A 197 4.01 11.37 -11.10
CA ALA A 197 3.13 10.85 -10.07
C ALA A 197 2.54 9.51 -10.53
N PRO A 198 2.49 8.48 -9.66
CA PRO A 198 1.83 7.24 -9.99
C PRO A 198 0.32 7.48 -10.13
N GLU A 199 -0.31 6.71 -11.01
CA GLU A 199 -1.76 6.72 -11.15
C GLU A 199 -2.44 6.16 -9.88
N TYR A 200 -3.58 6.74 -9.55
CA TYR A 200 -4.45 6.23 -8.50
C TYR A 200 -5.27 5.08 -9.05
N ARG A 201 -5.24 3.92 -8.39
CA ARG A 201 -6.02 2.75 -8.78
C ARG A 201 -6.82 2.21 -7.60
N TYR A 202 -8.08 1.94 -7.84
CA TYR A 202 -9.01 1.26 -6.92
C TYR A 202 -10.15 0.64 -7.73
N ALA A 203 -10.90 -0.28 -7.14
CA ALA A 203 -12.02 -0.93 -7.82
C ALA A 203 -13.16 0.05 -8.09
N LEU A 204 -13.35 0.42 -9.36
CA LEU A 204 -14.37 1.40 -9.79
C LEU A 204 -15.80 0.86 -9.67
N SER A 205 -15.99 -0.45 -9.50
CA SER A 205 -17.28 -1.06 -9.15
C SER A 205 -17.76 -0.70 -7.76
N GLY A 206 -16.81 -0.52 -6.81
CA GLY A 206 -17.13 -0.36 -5.39
C GLY A 206 -17.52 -1.66 -4.70
N LEU A 207 -17.10 -2.83 -5.21
CA LEU A 207 -17.38 -4.14 -4.64
C LEU A 207 -16.11 -4.80 -4.11
N ALA A 208 -16.21 -5.40 -2.93
CA ALA A 208 -15.36 -6.51 -2.53
C ALA A 208 -16.17 -7.80 -2.64
N VAL A 209 -15.59 -8.81 -3.29
CA VAL A 209 -16.23 -10.10 -3.53
C VAL A 209 -15.30 -11.25 -3.19
N SER A 210 -15.85 -12.37 -2.79
CA SER A 210 -15.16 -13.64 -2.58
C SER A 210 -15.80 -14.75 -3.42
N GLU A 211 -15.00 -15.71 -3.87
CA GLU A 211 -15.48 -16.86 -4.63
C GLU A 211 -16.22 -17.83 -3.71
N ILE A 212 -17.34 -18.34 -4.21
CA ILE A 212 -18.13 -19.44 -3.64
C ILE A 212 -18.43 -20.47 -4.73
N ASP A 213 -18.94 -21.65 -4.36
CA ASP A 213 -19.14 -22.78 -5.29
C ASP A 213 -19.93 -22.43 -6.56
N HIS A 214 -20.85 -21.49 -6.49
CA HIS A 214 -21.73 -21.14 -7.63
C HIS A 214 -21.76 -19.64 -7.96
N GLY A 215 -20.66 -18.92 -7.72
CA GLY A 215 -20.58 -17.50 -8.05
C GLY A 215 -19.65 -16.70 -7.17
N LEU A 216 -20.03 -15.45 -6.95
CA LEU A 216 -19.29 -14.52 -6.08
C LEU A 216 -20.22 -14.01 -4.98
N HIS A 217 -19.77 -14.13 -3.75
CA HIS A 217 -20.42 -13.50 -2.60
C HIS A 217 -19.96 -12.02 -2.51
N VAL A 218 -20.90 -11.09 -2.34
CA VAL A 218 -20.63 -9.69 -2.09
C VAL A 218 -20.28 -9.53 -0.61
N ASP A 219 -19.01 -9.29 -0.32
CA ASP A 219 -18.51 -9.16 1.06
C ASP A 219 -18.71 -7.74 1.61
N ASP A 220 -18.52 -6.73 0.76
CA ASP A 220 -18.72 -5.33 1.13
C ASP A 220 -19.07 -4.48 -0.10
N VAL A 221 -19.77 -3.36 0.11
CA VAL A 221 -20.20 -2.40 -0.90
C VAL A 221 -19.79 -1.01 -0.46
N GLY A 222 -18.91 -0.38 -1.25
CA GLY A 222 -18.43 0.97 -0.98
C GLY A 222 -19.56 2.00 -0.99
N SER A 223 -19.57 2.89 -0.02
CA SER A 223 -20.56 3.97 -0.01
C SER A 223 -20.36 4.91 -1.21
N GLN A 224 -21.46 5.41 -1.78
CA GLN A 224 -21.47 6.30 -2.94
C GLN A 224 -20.78 5.72 -4.19
N SER A 225 -20.72 4.40 -4.29
CA SER A 225 -20.12 3.67 -5.41
C SER A 225 -21.16 3.27 -6.45
N PRO A 226 -20.74 2.92 -7.70
CA PRO A 226 -21.65 2.36 -8.70
C PRO A 226 -22.45 1.15 -8.20
N ALA A 227 -21.85 0.30 -7.38
CA ALA A 227 -22.54 -0.85 -6.80
C ALA A 227 -23.63 -0.44 -5.79
N ALA A 228 -23.36 0.57 -4.96
CA ALA A 228 -24.36 1.12 -4.04
C ALA A 228 -25.53 1.76 -4.82
N ASP A 229 -25.24 2.53 -5.87
CA ASP A 229 -26.25 3.15 -6.73
C ASP A 229 -27.12 2.11 -7.46
N ALA A 230 -26.53 0.96 -7.82
CA ALA A 230 -27.25 -0.16 -8.40
C ALA A 230 -28.02 -0.99 -7.34
N GLY A 231 -27.98 -0.60 -6.07
CA GLY A 231 -28.67 -1.20 -4.96
C GLY A 231 -28.13 -2.57 -4.55
N LEU A 232 -26.85 -2.83 -4.79
CA LEU A 232 -26.16 -4.00 -4.23
C LEU A 232 -25.92 -3.81 -2.72
N ILE A 233 -25.90 -4.89 -1.98
CA ILE A 233 -25.63 -4.90 -0.54
C ILE A 233 -24.73 -6.10 -0.19
N PRO A 234 -24.01 -6.07 0.92
CA PRO A 234 -23.34 -7.24 1.46
C PRO A 234 -24.30 -8.42 1.63
N GLY A 235 -23.86 -9.63 1.27
CA GLY A 235 -24.67 -10.84 1.27
C GLY A 235 -25.38 -11.16 -0.04
N ASP A 236 -25.36 -10.26 -1.03
CA ASP A 236 -25.79 -10.59 -2.39
C ASP A 236 -24.86 -11.65 -3.01
N ILE A 237 -25.39 -12.48 -3.90
CA ILE A 237 -24.62 -13.46 -4.65
C ILE A 237 -24.69 -13.10 -6.14
N ILE A 238 -23.56 -12.87 -6.76
CA ILE A 238 -23.45 -12.72 -8.22
C ILE A 238 -23.35 -14.13 -8.81
N GLU A 239 -24.40 -14.55 -9.53
CA GLU A 239 -24.45 -15.87 -10.16
C GLU A 239 -23.51 -15.92 -11.37
N THR A 240 -22.53 -16.80 -11.35
CA THR A 240 -21.60 -17.02 -12.47
C THR A 240 -20.93 -18.39 -12.40
N SER A 241 -20.66 -18.98 -13.55
CA SER A 241 -19.78 -20.15 -13.67
C SER A 241 -18.31 -19.77 -13.93
N GLU A 242 -18.04 -18.47 -14.13
CA GLU A 242 -16.70 -17.93 -14.44
C GLU A 242 -16.32 -16.79 -13.50
N PRO A 243 -16.07 -17.05 -12.19
CA PRO A 243 -15.79 -16.03 -11.20
C PRO A 243 -14.64 -15.10 -11.59
N ALA A 244 -13.53 -15.66 -12.06
CA ALA A 244 -12.34 -14.89 -12.48
C ALA A 244 -12.65 -13.89 -13.62
N ASN A 245 -13.56 -14.23 -14.53
CA ASN A 245 -13.98 -13.33 -15.61
C ASN A 245 -14.79 -12.16 -15.06
N VAL A 246 -15.73 -12.43 -14.15
CA VAL A 246 -16.55 -11.37 -13.52
C VAL A 246 -15.66 -10.46 -12.66
N ILE A 247 -14.73 -11.00 -11.87
CA ILE A 247 -13.77 -10.19 -11.08
C ILE A 247 -12.97 -9.26 -12.00
N ARG A 248 -12.49 -9.75 -13.15
CA ARG A 248 -11.77 -8.92 -14.13
C ARG A 248 -12.67 -7.80 -14.67
N GLN A 249 -13.93 -8.10 -14.96
CA GLN A 249 -14.90 -7.10 -15.44
C GLN A 249 -15.21 -6.05 -14.36
N LEU A 250 -15.33 -6.43 -13.07
CA LEU A 250 -15.55 -5.53 -11.95
C LEU A 250 -14.37 -4.57 -11.70
N ASN A 251 -13.17 -4.92 -12.21
CA ASN A 251 -11.97 -4.08 -12.17
C ASN A 251 -11.68 -3.36 -13.51
N ALA A 252 -12.67 -3.28 -14.39
CA ALA A 252 -12.54 -2.62 -15.70
C ALA A 252 -12.41 -1.09 -15.56
N PHE A 253 -12.06 -0.45 -16.69
CA PHE A 253 -11.89 1.01 -16.79
C PHE A 253 -13.23 1.75 -16.66
N ALA A 254 -13.16 3.04 -16.32
CA ALA A 254 -14.32 3.94 -16.28
C ALA A 254 -15.05 3.93 -17.60
N GLY A 255 -16.40 3.97 -17.53
CA GLY A 255 -17.29 3.89 -18.69
C GLY A 255 -17.66 2.47 -19.12
N THR A 256 -16.96 1.43 -18.63
CA THR A 256 -17.32 0.03 -18.90
C THR A 256 -18.63 -0.33 -18.21
N GLU A 257 -19.55 -0.98 -18.93
CA GLU A 257 -20.79 -1.55 -18.38
C GLU A 257 -20.66 -3.07 -18.24
N VAL A 258 -21.10 -3.58 -17.09
CA VAL A 258 -21.12 -5.02 -16.79
C VAL A 258 -22.49 -5.38 -16.27
N THR A 259 -23.08 -6.42 -16.86
CA THR A 259 -24.41 -6.93 -16.48
C THR A 259 -24.29 -8.36 -15.95
N PHE A 260 -24.89 -8.63 -14.80
CA PHE A 260 -24.90 -9.95 -14.17
C PHE A 260 -26.21 -10.20 -13.42
N ARG A 261 -26.45 -11.46 -13.09
CA ARG A 261 -27.58 -11.87 -12.26
C ARG A 261 -27.17 -11.85 -10.80
N VAL A 262 -28.04 -11.33 -9.97
CA VAL A 262 -27.82 -11.24 -8.52
C VAL A 262 -28.94 -11.96 -7.81
N GLN A 263 -28.57 -12.85 -6.89
CA GLN A 263 -29.48 -13.50 -5.97
C GLN A 263 -29.40 -12.82 -4.60
N ARG A 264 -30.56 -12.48 -4.03
CA ARG A 264 -30.75 -11.96 -2.67
C ARG A 264 -31.83 -12.80 -1.97
N GLY A 265 -31.42 -13.74 -1.12
CA GLY A 265 -32.33 -14.74 -0.55
C GLY A 265 -33.02 -15.57 -1.66
N ALA A 266 -34.35 -15.53 -1.73
CA ALA A 266 -35.13 -16.22 -2.78
C ALA A 266 -35.30 -15.38 -4.06
N SER A 267 -34.96 -14.10 -4.05
CA SER A 267 -35.17 -13.19 -5.18
C SER A 267 -33.98 -13.18 -6.12
N ARG A 268 -34.26 -13.07 -7.41
CA ARG A 268 -33.24 -12.89 -8.47
C ARG A 268 -33.55 -11.65 -9.29
N ARG A 269 -32.51 -10.89 -9.60
CA ARG A 269 -32.61 -9.70 -10.45
C ARG A 269 -31.40 -9.57 -11.38
N VAL A 270 -31.55 -8.84 -12.45
CA VAL A 270 -30.43 -8.43 -13.30
C VAL A 270 -29.94 -7.05 -12.83
N VAL A 271 -28.65 -6.90 -12.70
CA VAL A 271 -28.00 -5.65 -12.30
C VAL A 271 -26.98 -5.29 -13.35
N THR A 272 -26.97 -4.01 -13.75
CA THR A 272 -25.96 -3.44 -14.63
C THR A 272 -25.18 -2.41 -13.82
N LEU A 273 -23.85 -2.57 -13.79
CA LEU A 273 -22.91 -1.61 -13.23
C LEU A 273 -22.22 -0.86 -14.36
N ARG A 274 -22.17 0.47 -14.24
CA ARG A 274 -21.30 1.30 -15.06
C ARG A 274 -20.13 1.78 -14.21
N MET A 275 -18.93 1.33 -14.54
CA MET A 275 -17.71 1.68 -13.80
C MET A 275 -17.47 3.19 -13.87
N SER A 276 -17.28 3.84 -12.74
CA SER A 276 -16.97 5.28 -12.68
C SER A 276 -16.10 5.60 -11.48
N GLU A 277 -15.32 6.67 -11.59
CA GLU A 277 -14.63 7.25 -10.44
C GLU A 277 -15.66 7.83 -9.44
N TYR A 278 -15.43 7.57 -8.14
CA TYR A 278 -16.33 8.03 -7.07
C TYR A 278 -15.59 8.41 -5.78
N LEU A 279 -14.26 8.22 -5.68
CA LEU A 279 -13.39 8.67 -4.58
C LEU A 279 -12.82 10.07 -4.81
#